data_4c9748bf9e6bb21690aed5784ec6d20b
#
_entry.id   4c9748bf9e6bb21690aed5784ec6d20b
#
_cell.length_a   1.000
_cell.length_b   1.000
_cell.length_c   1.000
_cell.angle_alpha   90.00
_cell.angle_beta   90.00
_cell.angle_gamma   90.00
#
_symmetry.space_group_name_H-M   'P 1'
#
loop_
_entity.id
_entity.type
_entity.pdbx_description
1 polymer ?
#
loop_
_entity_poly.entity_id
_entity_poly.type
_entity_poly.pdbx_seq_one_letter_code
_entity_poly.pdbx_strand_id
1 'polypeptide(L)'
;ESDVDIAQAEYFKYFAKKLTHTDRVILCSPKPTWVEAGDTRLNSKERHEAYLGIQYLEKLVTNQGAQVTVMLSGDLHHYAHYHSLSSATHKITAGGGGAFLLGTHELPNELLIDDARQTTPFDLTQVNPPKAVSRKLRWHNLLFSWHNPAFAVFLAMLYAFYAWIWQSSSEFTTKTCSFNASGCTQTLMENWAALEFTPSNFINILFEFWSILAHQPITLGLTLLPIIGLIFFATGTHNASLSKQTVWGALHGCGHITLAMVLLWIIAKINIGWMYHPHANFDSAGIPLQKWLHSWQQIGLFAFQSFFFGFFAGGLLFGLYLIVSNAVARMHTDEVFSALHNPHFKNFLRIHISADQLSVYDLPSN
;
A
#
# COMPACT_ATOMS: atom_id res chain seq x y z
N GLU A 1 -5.74 7.30 -21.14
CA GLU A 1 -5.90 5.85 -21.50
C GLU A 1 -7.36 5.39 -21.52
N SER A 2 -8.32 6.24 -21.17
CA SER A 2 -9.77 5.95 -21.27
C SER A 2 -10.44 6.61 -22.46
N ASP A 3 -9.71 7.30 -23.32
CA ASP A 3 -10.26 8.02 -24.44
C ASP A 3 -10.47 7.10 -25.66
N VAL A 4 -11.61 7.33 -26.32
CA VAL A 4 -11.93 6.71 -27.59
C VAL A 4 -11.03 7.32 -28.66
N ASP A 5 -10.19 6.55 -29.32
CA ASP A 5 -9.35 7.03 -30.40
C ASP A 5 -10.18 7.36 -31.67
N ILE A 6 -9.55 8.07 -32.62
CA ILE A 6 -10.25 8.53 -33.84
C ILE A 6 -10.78 7.34 -34.64
N ALA A 7 -10.04 6.24 -34.76
CA ALA A 7 -10.46 5.08 -35.54
C ALA A 7 -11.65 4.38 -34.89
N GLN A 8 -11.62 4.24 -33.55
CA GLN A 8 -12.75 3.72 -32.76
C GLN A 8 -13.96 4.63 -32.87
N ALA A 9 -13.78 5.96 -32.78
CA ALA A 9 -14.86 6.92 -32.90
C ALA A 9 -15.55 6.80 -34.27
N GLU A 10 -14.80 6.72 -35.37
CA GLU A 10 -15.37 6.56 -36.72
C GLU A 10 -16.05 5.19 -36.89
N TYR A 11 -15.49 4.13 -36.31
CA TYR A 11 -16.13 2.81 -36.31
C TYR A 11 -17.50 2.85 -35.61
N PHE A 12 -17.55 3.36 -34.38
CA PHE A 12 -18.80 3.46 -33.64
C PHE A 12 -19.80 4.39 -34.29
N LYS A 13 -19.37 5.52 -34.87
CA LYS A 13 -20.22 6.44 -35.62
C LYS A 13 -20.84 5.79 -36.86
N TYR A 14 -20.09 4.93 -37.58
CA TYR A 14 -20.61 4.16 -38.69
C TYR A 14 -21.72 3.19 -38.24
N PHE A 15 -21.52 2.44 -37.18
CA PHE A 15 -22.50 1.48 -36.66
C PHE A 15 -23.71 2.16 -36.01
N ALA A 16 -23.49 3.26 -35.28
CA ALA A 16 -24.57 4.02 -34.65
C ALA A 16 -25.64 4.46 -35.66
N LYS A 17 -25.24 4.85 -36.87
CA LYS A 17 -26.18 5.24 -37.93
C LYS A 17 -27.18 4.14 -38.36
N LYS A 18 -26.93 2.90 -37.98
CA LYS A 18 -27.82 1.75 -38.25
C LYS A 18 -28.83 1.50 -37.13
N LEU A 19 -28.67 2.17 -35.99
CA LEU A 19 -29.57 2.03 -34.86
C LEU A 19 -30.89 2.77 -35.11
N THR A 20 -31.92 2.23 -34.49
CA THR A 20 -33.30 2.77 -34.52
C THR A 20 -33.80 3.01 -33.10
N HIS A 21 -34.92 3.70 -32.96
CA HIS A 21 -35.54 3.98 -31.66
C HIS A 21 -36.01 2.73 -30.89
N THR A 22 -36.10 1.58 -31.55
CA THR A 22 -36.45 0.31 -30.93
C THR A 22 -35.25 -0.44 -30.34
N ASP A 23 -34.04 -0.03 -30.74
CA ASP A 23 -32.84 -0.74 -30.35
C ASP A 23 -32.45 -0.45 -28.90
N ARG A 24 -32.02 -1.49 -28.22
CA ARG A 24 -31.47 -1.46 -26.87
C ARG A 24 -29.98 -1.84 -26.93
N VAL A 25 -29.13 -0.95 -26.47
CA VAL A 25 -27.67 -1.09 -26.59
C VAL A 25 -27.08 -1.49 -25.25
N ILE A 26 -26.22 -2.51 -25.28
CA ILE A 26 -25.29 -2.84 -24.21
C ILE A 26 -23.94 -2.23 -24.60
N LEU A 27 -23.48 -1.26 -23.82
CA LEU A 27 -22.20 -0.60 -24.05
C LEU A 27 -21.13 -1.22 -23.13
N CYS A 28 -20.09 -1.80 -23.75
CA CYS A 28 -18.99 -2.40 -23.02
C CYS A 28 -17.75 -1.49 -23.08
N SER A 29 -17.15 -1.21 -21.92
CA SER A 29 -15.90 -0.45 -21.81
C SER A 29 -14.89 -1.17 -20.92
N PRO A 30 -13.59 -1.01 -21.13
CA PRO A 30 -12.61 -1.67 -20.27
C PRO A 30 -12.70 -1.15 -18.82
N LYS A 31 -12.79 0.17 -18.60
CA LYS A 31 -12.77 0.84 -17.31
C LYS A 31 -14.14 1.45 -16.96
N PRO A 32 -14.64 1.32 -15.72
CA PRO A 32 -15.90 1.93 -15.28
C PRO A 32 -15.72 3.43 -14.97
N THR A 33 -15.47 4.23 -15.98
CA THR A 33 -15.18 5.68 -15.84
C THR A 33 -16.33 6.47 -15.20
N TRP A 34 -17.55 5.91 -15.20
CA TRP A 34 -18.68 6.50 -14.47
C TRP A 34 -18.48 6.57 -12.96
N VAL A 35 -17.62 5.72 -12.37
CA VAL A 35 -17.31 5.76 -10.94
C VAL A 35 -16.53 7.04 -10.62
N GLU A 36 -15.53 7.38 -11.41
CA GLU A 36 -14.76 8.62 -11.27
C GLU A 36 -15.63 9.86 -11.62
N ALA A 37 -16.38 9.79 -12.71
CA ALA A 37 -17.24 10.86 -13.16
C ALA A 37 -18.35 11.22 -12.15
N GLY A 38 -18.88 10.23 -11.46
CA GLY A 38 -19.93 10.41 -10.46
C GLY A 38 -19.43 10.67 -9.05
N ASP A 39 -18.12 10.58 -8.80
CA ASP A 39 -17.56 10.79 -7.47
C ASP A 39 -17.47 12.30 -7.15
N THR A 40 -18.40 12.77 -6.34
CA THR A 40 -18.46 14.19 -5.90
C THR A 40 -17.26 14.65 -5.06
N ARG A 41 -16.38 13.73 -4.67
CA ARG A 41 -15.13 14.04 -3.97
C ARG A 41 -14.03 14.55 -4.91
N LEU A 42 -14.14 14.25 -6.21
CA LEU A 42 -13.27 14.78 -7.26
C LEU A 42 -13.76 16.16 -7.70
N ASN A 43 -12.85 16.96 -8.24
CA ASN A 43 -13.25 18.25 -8.80
C ASN A 43 -14.04 18.08 -10.10
N SER A 44 -14.80 19.10 -10.48
CA SER A 44 -15.70 19.03 -11.64
C SER A 44 -14.97 18.81 -12.97
N LYS A 45 -13.73 19.29 -13.09
CA LYS A 45 -12.90 19.09 -14.30
C LYS A 45 -12.46 17.65 -14.43
N GLU A 46 -11.93 17.06 -13.36
CA GLU A 46 -11.51 15.65 -13.32
C GLU A 46 -12.70 14.72 -13.63
N ARG A 47 -13.85 14.95 -13.01
CA ARG A 47 -15.08 14.18 -13.26
C ARG A 47 -15.52 14.25 -14.73
N HIS A 48 -15.49 15.44 -15.30
CA HIS A 48 -15.87 15.65 -16.70
C HIS A 48 -14.89 14.95 -17.65
N GLU A 49 -13.59 15.14 -17.47
CA GLU A 49 -12.56 14.50 -18.29
C GLU A 49 -12.65 12.96 -18.24
N ALA A 50 -12.92 12.39 -17.07
CA ALA A 50 -13.04 10.94 -16.90
C ALA A 50 -14.18 10.32 -17.74
N TYR A 51 -15.21 11.08 -18.09
CA TYR A 51 -16.40 10.57 -18.76
C TYR A 51 -16.54 10.92 -20.24
N LEU A 52 -15.72 11.83 -20.75
CA LEU A 52 -15.85 12.38 -22.13
C LEU A 52 -15.96 11.30 -23.20
N GLY A 53 -15.07 10.31 -23.20
CA GLY A 53 -15.05 9.25 -24.21
C GLY A 53 -16.32 8.40 -24.20
N ILE A 54 -16.73 7.95 -23.02
CA ILE A 54 -17.95 7.14 -22.85
C ILE A 54 -19.22 7.97 -23.15
N GLN A 55 -19.26 9.22 -22.68
CA GLN A 55 -20.35 10.14 -22.98
C GLN A 55 -20.52 10.38 -24.48
N TYR A 56 -19.42 10.47 -25.22
CA TYR A 56 -19.47 10.57 -26.68
C TYR A 56 -20.17 9.35 -27.30
N LEU A 57 -19.80 8.12 -26.84
CA LEU A 57 -20.45 6.90 -27.35
C LEU A 57 -21.94 6.83 -26.97
N GLU A 58 -22.30 7.18 -25.74
CA GLU A 58 -23.70 7.27 -25.30
C GLU A 58 -24.49 8.24 -26.23
N LYS A 59 -23.92 9.41 -26.56
CA LYS A 59 -24.53 10.39 -27.46
C LYS A 59 -24.68 9.87 -28.89
N LEU A 60 -23.75 9.08 -29.41
CA LEU A 60 -23.88 8.44 -30.71
C LEU A 60 -25.12 7.54 -30.77
N VAL A 61 -25.40 6.81 -29.71
CA VAL A 61 -26.55 5.92 -29.60
C VAL A 61 -27.86 6.71 -29.44
N THR A 62 -27.89 7.63 -28.47
CA THR A 62 -29.10 8.39 -28.15
C THR A 62 -29.54 9.35 -29.21
N ASN A 63 -28.62 9.89 -30.03
CA ASN A 63 -28.92 10.73 -31.18
C ASN A 63 -29.68 9.99 -32.30
N GLN A 64 -29.66 8.66 -32.31
CA GLN A 64 -30.45 7.83 -33.22
C GLN A 64 -31.83 7.43 -32.63
N GLY A 65 -32.12 7.90 -31.40
CA GLY A 65 -33.33 7.50 -30.65
C GLY A 65 -33.21 6.17 -29.95
N ALA A 66 -32.12 5.44 -30.10
CA ALA A 66 -31.83 4.19 -29.37
C ALA A 66 -31.50 4.48 -27.92
N GLN A 67 -31.56 3.46 -27.06
CA GLN A 67 -31.28 3.58 -25.61
C GLN A 67 -30.10 2.71 -25.19
N VAL A 68 -29.18 3.28 -24.41
CA VAL A 68 -28.18 2.51 -23.68
C VAL A 68 -28.83 2.01 -22.40
N THR A 69 -29.17 0.71 -22.36
CA THR A 69 -29.87 0.10 -21.22
C THR A 69 -28.89 -0.44 -20.19
N VAL A 70 -27.75 -0.97 -20.63
CA VAL A 70 -26.71 -1.53 -19.75
C VAL A 70 -25.34 -1.04 -20.20
N MET A 71 -24.54 -0.62 -19.24
CA MET A 71 -23.12 -0.37 -19.39
C MET A 71 -22.37 -1.41 -18.57
N LEU A 72 -21.43 -2.10 -19.22
CA LEU A 72 -20.60 -3.15 -18.60
C LEU A 72 -19.13 -2.73 -18.60
N SER A 73 -18.46 -3.00 -17.51
CA SER A 73 -17.01 -2.76 -17.41
C SER A 73 -16.31 -3.78 -16.52
N GLY A 74 -15.02 -3.97 -16.74
CA GLY A 74 -14.11 -4.72 -15.90
C GLY A 74 -13.24 -3.82 -15.04
N ASP A 75 -11.92 -3.99 -15.14
CA ASP A 75 -10.81 -3.23 -14.55
C ASP A 75 -10.82 -3.15 -13.01
N LEU A 76 -11.90 -2.69 -12.42
CA LEU A 76 -12.03 -2.71 -10.97
C LEU A 76 -12.42 -4.12 -10.51
N HIS A 77 -11.53 -4.78 -9.78
CA HIS A 77 -11.57 -6.19 -9.42
C HIS A 77 -12.59 -6.52 -8.33
N HIS A 78 -13.83 -6.05 -8.51
CA HIS A 78 -15.00 -6.33 -7.68
C HIS A 78 -16.26 -6.33 -8.54
N TYR A 79 -17.39 -6.62 -7.92
CA TYR A 79 -18.69 -6.38 -8.52
C TYR A 79 -19.34 -5.13 -7.90
N ALA A 80 -19.90 -4.27 -8.76
CA ALA A 80 -20.71 -3.12 -8.34
C ALA A 80 -21.80 -2.85 -9.38
N HIS A 81 -23.02 -2.62 -8.92
CA HIS A 81 -24.16 -2.31 -9.75
C HIS A 81 -24.80 -1.00 -9.31
N TYR A 82 -24.77 -0.04 -10.21
CA TYR A 82 -25.47 1.24 -10.07
C TYR A 82 -26.65 1.29 -11.02
N HIS A 83 -27.77 1.80 -10.54
CA HIS A 83 -29.00 1.93 -11.30
C HIS A 83 -29.60 3.33 -11.15
N SER A 84 -30.11 3.90 -12.26
CA SER A 84 -30.86 5.14 -12.25
C SER A 84 -32.33 4.88 -12.56
N LEU A 85 -33.20 5.30 -11.68
CA LEU A 85 -34.65 5.21 -11.89
C LEU A 85 -35.13 6.17 -12.99
N SER A 86 -34.44 7.31 -13.19
CA SER A 86 -34.82 8.32 -14.15
C SER A 86 -34.46 7.95 -15.59
N SER A 87 -33.36 7.23 -15.81
CA SER A 87 -32.90 6.83 -17.16
C SER A 87 -33.10 5.35 -17.47
N ALA A 88 -33.52 4.55 -16.49
CA ALA A 88 -33.61 3.08 -16.57
C ALA A 88 -32.29 2.41 -17.04
N THR A 89 -31.17 3.08 -16.86
CA THR A 89 -29.84 2.59 -17.29
C THR A 89 -29.16 1.89 -16.10
N HIS A 90 -28.54 0.75 -16.38
CA HIS A 90 -27.76 0.00 -15.42
C HIS A 90 -26.26 0.14 -15.74
N LYS A 91 -25.44 0.50 -14.75
CA LYS A 91 -23.97 0.57 -14.86
C LYS A 91 -23.38 -0.52 -13.99
N ILE A 92 -22.76 -1.52 -14.59
CA ILE A 92 -22.29 -2.73 -13.91
C ILE A 92 -20.80 -2.87 -14.11
N THR A 93 -20.07 -2.93 -12.99
CA THR A 93 -18.67 -3.32 -12.94
C THR A 93 -18.58 -4.78 -12.53
N ALA A 94 -17.86 -5.61 -13.31
CA ALA A 94 -17.66 -7.02 -13.02
C ALA A 94 -16.23 -7.43 -13.37
N GLY A 95 -15.27 -6.91 -12.61
CA GLY A 95 -13.84 -7.13 -12.82
C GLY A 95 -13.24 -8.26 -11.97
N GLY A 96 -14.04 -8.97 -11.18
CA GLY A 96 -13.58 -10.00 -10.26
C GLY A 96 -13.17 -11.34 -10.88
N GLY A 97 -12.81 -11.38 -12.16
CA GLY A 97 -12.59 -12.60 -12.93
C GLY A 97 -11.32 -13.40 -12.63
N GLY A 98 -10.45 -12.99 -11.71
CA GLY A 98 -9.25 -13.78 -11.41
C GLY A 98 -8.07 -13.01 -10.83
N ALA A 99 -8.04 -11.69 -10.98
CA ALA A 99 -7.04 -10.82 -10.38
C ALA A 99 -7.23 -10.70 -8.84
N PHE A 100 -6.39 -9.91 -8.19
CA PHE A 100 -6.59 -9.58 -6.79
C PHE A 100 -7.90 -8.80 -6.59
N LEU A 101 -8.44 -8.85 -5.39
CA LEU A 101 -9.64 -8.10 -5.03
C LEU A 101 -9.32 -6.61 -4.90
N LEU A 102 -10.22 -5.74 -5.37
CA LEU A 102 -10.24 -4.31 -5.00
C LEU A 102 -11.34 -4.01 -4.00
N GLY A 103 -11.08 -3.07 -3.10
CA GLY A 103 -12.01 -2.70 -2.05
C GLY A 103 -13.26 -1.99 -2.55
N THR A 104 -14.42 -2.40 -2.04
CA THR A 104 -15.71 -1.79 -2.37
C THR A 104 -16.16 -0.73 -1.37
N HIS A 105 -15.51 -0.65 -0.21
CA HIS A 105 -15.97 0.18 0.91
C HIS A 105 -15.83 1.68 0.66
N GLU A 106 -15.02 2.08 -0.32
CA GLU A 106 -14.87 3.47 -0.73
C GLU A 106 -15.78 3.89 -1.88
N LEU A 107 -16.48 2.94 -2.52
CA LEU A 107 -17.42 3.26 -3.58
C LEU A 107 -18.50 4.21 -3.08
N PRO A 108 -18.84 5.28 -3.82
CA PRO A 108 -19.98 6.14 -3.48
C PRO A 108 -21.28 5.34 -3.41
N ASN A 109 -22.20 5.74 -2.54
CA ASN A 109 -23.55 5.15 -2.52
C ASN A 109 -24.40 5.68 -3.67
N GLU A 110 -24.12 6.88 -4.13
CA GLU A 110 -24.76 7.54 -5.24
C GLU A 110 -23.68 8.16 -6.16
N LEU A 111 -23.85 8.03 -7.46
CA LEU A 111 -23.07 8.72 -8.48
C LEU A 111 -23.93 9.80 -9.12
N LEU A 112 -23.37 10.98 -9.28
CA LEU A 112 -24.00 12.09 -10.00
C LEU A 112 -23.28 12.28 -11.34
N ILE A 113 -23.90 11.79 -12.40
CA ILE A 113 -23.35 11.88 -13.75
C ILE A 113 -23.92 13.10 -14.44
N ASP A 114 -23.03 14.06 -14.75
CA ASP A 114 -23.40 15.30 -15.43
C ASP A 114 -23.41 15.08 -16.94
N ASP A 115 -24.56 15.24 -17.58
CA ASP A 115 -24.68 15.49 -19.00
C ASP A 115 -24.96 16.99 -19.22
N ALA A 116 -24.62 17.52 -20.38
CA ALA A 116 -24.76 18.94 -20.74
C ALA A 116 -26.15 19.55 -20.45
N ARG A 117 -27.16 18.72 -20.22
CA ARG A 117 -28.54 19.13 -19.99
C ARG A 117 -29.09 18.84 -18.58
N GLN A 118 -28.54 17.84 -17.92
CA GLN A 118 -29.03 17.42 -16.59
C GLN A 118 -28.00 16.55 -15.86
N THR A 119 -28.09 16.53 -14.54
CA THR A 119 -27.37 15.59 -13.68
C THR A 119 -28.29 14.40 -13.41
N THR A 120 -27.80 13.19 -13.72
CA THR A 120 -28.54 11.95 -13.50
C THR A 120 -27.97 11.21 -12.31
N PRO A 121 -28.76 10.94 -11.27
CA PRO A 121 -28.35 10.14 -10.15
C PRO A 121 -28.38 8.64 -10.46
N PHE A 122 -27.40 7.90 -9.95
CA PHE A 122 -27.32 6.44 -10.00
C PHE A 122 -27.04 5.91 -8.61
N ASP A 123 -27.96 5.11 -8.07
CA ASP A 123 -27.84 4.51 -6.76
C ASP A 123 -27.08 3.18 -6.81
N LEU A 124 -26.19 2.96 -5.84
CA LEU A 124 -25.50 1.68 -5.65
C LEU A 124 -26.49 0.65 -5.10
N THR A 125 -26.98 -0.24 -5.96
CA THR A 125 -27.99 -1.24 -5.60
C THR A 125 -27.40 -2.54 -5.07
N GLN A 126 -26.22 -2.92 -5.62
CA GLN A 126 -25.57 -4.17 -5.22
C GLN A 126 -24.04 -4.03 -5.32
N VAL A 127 -23.35 -4.69 -4.40
CA VAL A 127 -21.86 -4.68 -4.37
C VAL A 127 -21.33 -5.98 -3.76
N ASN A 128 -20.26 -6.54 -4.33
CA ASN A 128 -19.61 -7.73 -3.83
C ASN A 128 -18.06 -7.55 -3.87
N PRO A 129 -17.34 -7.65 -2.73
CA PRO A 129 -17.84 -7.93 -1.38
C PRO A 129 -18.71 -6.79 -0.80
N PRO A 130 -19.58 -7.06 0.19
CA PRO A 130 -20.28 -6.01 0.92
C PRO A 130 -19.31 -5.01 1.55
N LYS A 131 -19.63 -3.71 1.56
CA LYS A 131 -18.75 -2.64 2.05
C LYS A 131 -18.19 -2.89 3.46
N ALA A 132 -19.01 -3.46 4.34
CA ALA A 132 -18.60 -3.80 5.71
C ALA A 132 -17.54 -4.92 5.74
N VAL A 133 -17.66 -5.92 4.87
CA VAL A 133 -16.68 -7.00 4.70
C VAL A 133 -15.40 -6.43 4.12
N SER A 134 -15.49 -5.68 3.04
CA SER A 134 -14.33 -5.01 2.40
C SER A 134 -13.52 -4.18 3.41
N ARG A 135 -14.21 -3.40 4.27
CA ARG A 135 -13.54 -2.61 5.31
C ARG A 135 -12.80 -3.47 6.34
N LYS A 136 -13.31 -4.66 6.65
CA LYS A 136 -12.65 -5.58 7.59
C LYS A 136 -11.46 -6.29 6.95
N LEU A 137 -11.53 -6.63 5.68
CA LEU A 137 -10.45 -7.34 4.98
C LEU A 137 -9.10 -6.63 5.07
N ARG A 138 -9.06 -5.30 5.00
CA ARG A 138 -7.80 -4.55 5.07
C ARG A 138 -6.99 -4.85 6.34
N TRP A 139 -7.63 -5.25 7.46
CA TRP A 139 -6.95 -5.59 8.71
C TRP A 139 -6.11 -6.87 8.61
N HIS A 140 -6.33 -7.71 7.60
CA HIS A 140 -5.50 -8.89 7.35
C HIS A 140 -4.04 -8.50 6.98
N ASN A 141 -3.78 -7.25 6.59
CA ASN A 141 -2.42 -6.75 6.42
C ASN A 141 -1.58 -6.73 7.71
N LEU A 142 -2.18 -6.90 8.90
CA LEU A 142 -1.41 -7.18 10.12
C LEU A 142 -0.61 -8.49 9.99
N LEU A 143 -1.04 -9.41 9.15
CA LEU A 143 -0.35 -10.65 8.80
C LEU A 143 0.43 -10.52 7.48
N PHE A 144 0.91 -9.31 7.16
CA PHE A 144 1.56 -9.01 5.87
C PHE A 144 2.70 -9.97 5.53
N SER A 145 3.58 -10.28 6.49
CA SER A 145 4.68 -11.22 6.28
C SER A 145 4.22 -12.62 5.91
N TRP A 146 3.05 -13.03 6.38
CA TRP A 146 2.48 -14.34 6.09
C TRP A 146 1.85 -14.38 4.70
N HIS A 147 1.18 -13.32 4.30
CA HIS A 147 0.56 -13.21 2.98
C HIS A 147 1.60 -12.95 1.88
N ASN A 148 2.71 -12.28 2.21
CA ASN A 148 3.77 -11.87 1.28
C ASN A 148 5.16 -12.34 1.73
N PRO A 149 5.40 -13.68 1.87
CA PRO A 149 6.64 -14.17 2.45
C PRO A 149 7.89 -13.79 1.64
N ALA A 150 7.81 -13.74 0.32
CA ALA A 150 8.93 -13.33 -0.52
C ALA A 150 9.34 -11.87 -0.29
N PHE A 151 8.36 -10.97 -0.18
CA PHE A 151 8.62 -9.57 0.16
C PHE A 151 9.13 -9.41 1.60
N ALA A 152 8.56 -10.18 2.55
CA ALA A 152 9.00 -10.17 3.94
C ALA A 152 10.45 -10.68 4.10
N VAL A 153 10.87 -11.69 3.32
CA VAL A 153 12.27 -12.13 3.24
C VAL A 153 13.17 -11.03 2.69
N PHE A 154 12.78 -10.37 1.60
CA PHE A 154 13.53 -9.24 1.08
C PHE A 154 13.67 -8.12 2.13
N LEU A 155 12.60 -7.77 2.80
CA LEU A 155 12.60 -6.78 3.89
C LEU A 155 13.50 -7.21 5.04
N ALA A 156 13.43 -8.49 5.45
CA ALA A 156 14.29 -9.07 6.48
C ALA A 156 15.79 -8.97 6.12
N MET A 157 16.14 -9.21 4.85
CA MET A 157 17.51 -9.02 4.37
C MET A 157 17.96 -7.57 4.47
N LEU A 158 17.09 -6.61 4.14
CA LEU A 158 17.40 -5.19 4.30
C LEU A 158 17.63 -4.83 5.78
N TYR A 159 16.81 -5.33 6.68
CA TYR A 159 17.00 -5.13 8.13
C TYR A 159 18.30 -5.73 8.63
N ALA A 160 18.62 -6.96 8.23
CA ALA A 160 19.86 -7.62 8.61
C ALA A 160 21.10 -6.88 8.08
N PHE A 161 21.05 -6.44 6.81
CA PHE A 161 22.10 -5.65 6.19
C PHE A 161 22.29 -4.30 6.87
N TYR A 162 21.19 -3.62 7.15
CA TYR A 162 21.20 -2.33 7.85
C TYR A 162 21.73 -2.45 9.27
N ALA A 163 21.29 -3.49 10.02
CA ALA A 163 21.80 -3.78 11.36
C ALA A 163 23.31 -4.07 11.35
N TRP A 164 23.79 -4.80 10.34
CA TRP A 164 25.23 -5.08 10.16
C TRP A 164 26.03 -3.80 9.93
N ILE A 165 25.57 -2.91 9.05
CA ILE A 165 26.22 -1.63 8.80
C ILE A 165 26.28 -0.79 10.07
N TRP A 166 25.20 -0.71 10.81
CA TRP A 166 25.15 0.05 12.06
C TRP A 166 26.05 -0.51 13.12
N GLN A 167 26.05 -1.82 13.28
CA GLN A 167 26.95 -2.49 14.20
C GLN A 167 28.43 -2.20 13.84
N SER A 168 28.79 -2.35 12.56
CA SER A 168 30.14 -2.08 12.10
C SER A 168 30.52 -0.60 12.27
N SER A 169 29.61 0.32 11.98
CA SER A 169 29.81 1.77 12.17
C SER A 169 30.00 2.14 13.64
N SER A 170 29.29 1.45 14.54
CA SER A 170 29.35 1.69 15.98
C SER A 170 30.66 1.27 16.61
N GLU A 171 31.38 0.32 15.99
CA GLU A 171 32.71 -0.12 16.47
C GLU A 171 33.77 0.97 16.44
N PHE A 172 33.62 1.93 15.51
CA PHE A 172 34.52 3.08 15.39
C PHE A 172 34.16 4.24 16.34
N THR A 173 33.02 4.15 17.01
CA THR A 173 32.55 5.19 17.93
C THR A 173 32.74 4.68 19.35
N THR A 174 33.80 5.12 19.99
CA THR A 174 34.13 4.75 21.38
C THR A 174 33.74 5.89 22.35
N LYS A 175 33.14 5.53 23.49
CA LYS A 175 32.94 6.43 24.62
C LYS A 175 33.86 6.05 25.76
N THR A 176 34.42 7.03 26.42
CA THR A 176 35.14 6.83 27.69
C THR A 176 34.15 6.43 28.77
N CYS A 177 34.43 5.29 29.42
CA CYS A 177 33.60 4.86 30.55
C CYS A 177 33.73 5.87 31.70
N SER A 178 32.62 6.23 32.33
CA SER A 178 32.55 7.17 33.46
C SER A 178 33.00 6.58 34.81
N PHE A 179 33.57 5.39 34.83
CA PHE A 179 34.12 4.76 36.02
C PHE A 179 35.62 5.04 36.12
N ASN A 180 36.10 5.37 37.30
CA ASN A 180 37.43 5.81 37.70
C ASN A 180 38.64 4.94 37.25
N ALA A 181 38.59 4.32 36.12
CA ALA A 181 39.69 3.60 35.49
C ALA A 181 40.13 4.32 34.20
N SER A 182 41.31 4.88 34.23
CA SER A 182 42.01 5.43 33.08
C SER A 182 42.07 4.38 31.97
N GLY A 183 41.33 4.63 30.88
CA GLY A 183 41.46 3.88 29.64
C GLY A 183 40.32 2.96 29.20
N CYS A 184 39.23 2.87 29.93
CA CYS A 184 38.07 2.08 29.48
C CYS A 184 37.36 2.77 28.31
N THR A 185 37.25 2.06 27.19
CA THR A 185 36.48 2.48 26.03
C THR A 185 35.39 1.44 25.75
N GLN A 186 34.12 1.87 25.70
CA GLN A 186 33.01 1.01 25.31
C GLN A 186 32.59 1.35 23.88
N THR A 187 32.24 0.33 23.09
CA THR A 187 31.59 0.54 21.81
C THR A 187 30.19 1.13 22.05
N LEU A 188 29.63 1.77 21.03
CA LEU A 188 28.28 2.33 21.13
C LEU A 188 27.24 1.26 21.45
N MET A 189 27.37 0.06 20.86
CA MET A 189 26.46 -1.06 21.11
C MET A 189 26.53 -1.55 22.56
N GLU A 190 27.70 -1.60 23.16
CA GLU A 190 27.87 -1.95 24.59
C GLU A 190 27.23 -0.90 25.50
N ASN A 191 27.38 0.40 25.15
CA ASN A 191 26.70 1.46 25.84
C ASN A 191 25.16 1.32 25.74
N TRP A 192 24.62 1.07 24.55
CA TRP A 192 23.18 0.88 24.37
C TRP A 192 22.65 -0.35 25.09
N ALA A 193 23.43 -1.43 25.15
CA ALA A 193 23.06 -2.64 25.91
C ALA A 193 22.93 -2.37 27.40
N ALA A 194 23.72 -1.44 27.96
CA ALA A 194 23.66 -1.07 29.38
C ALA A 194 22.48 -0.15 29.72
N LEU A 195 21.93 0.60 28.74
CA LEU A 195 20.83 1.54 28.96
C LEU A 195 19.51 0.80 29.24
N GLU A 196 18.73 1.28 30.20
CA GLU A 196 17.37 0.79 30.44
C GLU A 196 16.38 1.28 29.35
N PHE A 197 15.29 0.50 29.12
CA PHE A 197 14.22 0.90 28.19
C PHE A 197 13.37 2.04 28.79
N THR A 198 13.87 3.27 28.67
CA THR A 198 13.17 4.48 29.10
C THR A 198 13.03 5.44 27.92
N PRO A 199 11.99 6.34 27.92
CA PRO A 199 11.84 7.35 26.86
C PRO A 199 13.07 8.28 26.76
N SER A 200 13.70 8.63 27.88
CA SER A 200 14.91 9.46 27.89
C SER A 200 16.09 8.78 27.22
N ASN A 201 16.31 7.50 27.51
CA ASN A 201 17.37 6.71 26.88
C ASN A 201 17.11 6.51 25.38
N PHE A 202 15.86 6.30 24.97
CA PHE A 202 15.49 6.25 23.57
C PHE A 202 15.82 7.58 22.83
N ILE A 203 15.51 8.71 23.43
CA ILE A 203 15.87 10.03 22.89
C ILE A 203 17.40 10.19 22.77
N ASN A 204 18.14 9.76 23.79
CA ASN A 204 19.61 9.81 23.76
C ASN A 204 20.17 8.94 22.62
N ILE A 205 19.63 7.73 22.42
CA ILE A 205 20.00 6.84 21.32
C ILE A 205 19.71 7.51 19.96
N LEU A 206 18.60 8.22 19.81
CA LEU A 206 18.29 8.97 18.59
C LEU A 206 19.31 10.11 18.34
N PHE A 207 19.72 10.83 19.37
CA PHE A 207 20.77 11.85 19.22
C PHE A 207 22.12 11.24 18.83
N GLU A 208 22.51 10.12 19.44
CA GLU A 208 23.72 9.40 19.07
C GLU A 208 23.66 8.88 17.64
N PHE A 209 22.50 8.38 17.23
CA PHE A 209 22.21 7.98 15.86
C PHE A 209 22.48 9.13 14.85
N TRP A 210 21.92 10.31 15.09
CA TRP A 210 22.15 11.46 14.21
C TRP A 210 23.60 11.91 14.21
N SER A 211 24.29 11.83 15.34
CA SER A 211 25.73 12.11 15.43
C SER A 211 26.55 11.19 14.52
N ILE A 212 26.24 9.86 14.53
CA ILE A 212 26.92 8.92 13.64
C ILE A 212 26.65 9.24 12.18
N LEU A 213 25.40 9.50 11.80
CA LEU A 213 25.04 9.85 10.43
C LEU A 213 25.79 11.08 9.94
N ALA A 214 25.96 12.10 10.80
CA ALA A 214 26.66 13.32 10.46
C ALA A 214 28.15 13.09 10.17
N HIS A 215 28.75 12.06 10.76
CA HIS A 215 30.19 11.75 10.60
C HIS A 215 30.48 10.59 9.65
N GLN A 216 29.45 9.87 9.17
CA GLN A 216 29.61 8.69 8.32
C GLN A 216 28.72 8.78 7.06
N PRO A 217 29.20 9.40 5.97
CA PRO A 217 28.39 9.64 4.77
C PRO A 217 27.81 8.38 4.13
N ILE A 218 28.49 7.24 4.19
CA ILE A 218 27.99 5.96 3.65
C ILE A 218 26.78 5.49 4.44
N THR A 219 26.86 5.53 5.76
CA THR A 219 25.75 5.15 6.67
C THR A 219 24.56 6.11 6.49
N LEU A 220 24.82 7.40 6.28
CA LEU A 220 23.78 8.38 5.94
C LEU A 220 23.10 8.03 4.61
N GLY A 221 23.87 7.77 3.56
CA GLY A 221 23.32 7.39 2.25
C GLY A 221 22.44 6.15 2.31
N LEU A 222 22.90 5.10 3.02
CA LEU A 222 22.14 3.86 3.22
C LEU A 222 20.90 4.02 4.12
N THR A 223 20.89 5.01 5.01
CA THR A 223 19.70 5.38 5.80
C THR A 223 18.68 6.16 4.98
N LEU A 224 19.14 7.04 4.10
CA LEU A 224 18.24 7.82 3.24
C LEU A 224 17.62 7.00 2.12
N LEU A 225 18.33 5.97 1.62
CA LEU A 225 17.87 5.15 0.50
C LEU A 225 16.47 4.52 0.73
N PRO A 226 16.18 3.81 1.83
CA PRO A 226 14.84 3.28 2.08
C PRO A 226 13.79 4.37 2.27
N ILE A 227 14.13 5.53 2.85
CA ILE A 227 13.19 6.66 3.00
C ILE A 227 12.80 7.17 1.61
N ILE A 228 13.78 7.41 0.73
CA ILE A 228 13.52 7.86 -0.64
C ILE A 228 12.71 6.80 -1.41
N GLY A 229 13.08 5.52 -1.31
CA GLY A 229 12.36 4.42 -1.95
C GLY A 229 10.89 4.34 -1.51
N LEU A 230 10.60 4.55 -0.21
CA LEU A 230 9.24 4.54 0.30
C LEU A 230 8.45 5.82 -0.02
N ILE A 231 9.13 6.96 -0.24
CA ILE A 231 8.51 8.14 -0.85
C ILE A 231 8.08 7.82 -2.28
N PHE A 232 8.94 7.22 -3.09
CA PHE A 232 8.58 6.79 -4.45
C PHE A 232 7.43 5.78 -4.45
N PHE A 233 7.43 4.81 -3.54
CA PHE A 233 6.30 3.89 -3.37
C PHE A 233 4.99 4.63 -3.11
N ALA A 234 5.01 5.65 -2.25
CA ALA A 234 3.83 6.45 -1.95
C ALA A 234 3.37 7.34 -3.13
N THR A 235 4.27 7.76 -4.03
CA THR A 235 3.92 8.61 -5.18
C THR A 235 3.17 7.88 -6.30
N GLY A 236 3.12 6.54 -6.27
CA GLY A 236 2.33 5.73 -7.20
C GLY A 236 0.82 5.80 -6.99
N THR A 237 0.33 6.46 -5.95
CA THR A 237 -1.10 6.55 -5.62
C THR A 237 -1.80 7.70 -6.34
N HIS A 238 -2.72 7.39 -7.24
CA HIS A 238 -3.38 8.37 -8.12
C HIS A 238 -4.29 9.40 -7.41
N ASN A 239 -4.76 9.11 -6.20
CA ASN A 239 -5.83 9.90 -5.53
C ASN A 239 -5.33 10.87 -4.45
N ALA A 240 -4.05 11.22 -4.42
CA ALA A 240 -3.49 12.10 -3.40
C ALA A 240 -2.55 13.15 -4.01
N SER A 241 -2.50 14.36 -3.40
CA SER A 241 -1.55 15.39 -3.81
C SER A 241 -0.10 14.94 -3.56
N LEU A 242 0.84 15.41 -4.39
CA LEU A 242 2.26 15.06 -4.28
C LEU A 242 2.83 15.34 -2.87
N SER A 243 2.43 16.44 -2.25
CA SER A 243 2.86 16.78 -0.88
C SER A 243 2.37 15.74 0.15
N LYS A 244 1.13 15.29 0.02
CA LYS A 244 0.55 14.26 0.88
C LYS A 244 1.28 12.92 0.70
N GLN A 245 1.53 12.51 -0.54
CA GLN A 245 2.28 11.31 -0.87
C GLN A 245 3.69 11.33 -0.28
N THR A 246 4.41 12.46 -0.45
CA THR A 246 5.76 12.65 0.09
C THR A 246 5.78 12.54 1.62
N VAL A 247 4.84 13.19 2.32
CA VAL A 247 4.76 13.12 3.79
C VAL A 247 4.50 11.70 4.27
N TRP A 248 3.53 10.99 3.67
CA TRP A 248 3.22 9.62 4.07
C TRP A 248 4.37 8.64 3.76
N GLY A 249 5.04 8.78 2.63
CA GLY A 249 6.20 7.98 2.28
C GLY A 249 7.38 8.25 3.22
N ALA A 250 7.64 9.52 3.56
CA ALA A 250 8.68 9.88 4.53
C ALA A 250 8.39 9.33 5.92
N LEU A 251 7.14 9.43 6.41
CA LEU A 251 6.71 8.84 7.68
C LEU A 251 6.91 7.32 7.69
N HIS A 252 6.61 6.63 6.59
CA HIS A 252 6.82 5.20 6.43
C HIS A 252 8.32 4.86 6.52
N GLY A 253 9.16 5.58 5.77
CA GLY A 253 10.60 5.39 5.78
C GLY A 253 11.22 5.65 7.14
N CYS A 254 10.87 6.77 7.78
CA CYS A 254 11.32 7.09 9.14
C CYS A 254 10.83 6.03 10.15
N GLY A 255 9.62 5.51 9.97
CA GLY A 255 9.09 4.43 10.79
C GLY A 255 9.96 3.17 10.72
N HIS A 256 10.37 2.75 9.50
CA HIS A 256 11.27 1.60 9.32
C HIS A 256 12.66 1.84 9.92
N ILE A 257 13.23 3.04 9.77
CA ILE A 257 14.52 3.38 10.37
C ILE A 257 14.43 3.35 11.91
N THR A 258 13.39 3.97 12.47
CA THR A 258 13.15 3.95 13.92
C THR A 258 12.98 2.51 14.45
N LEU A 259 12.19 1.71 13.74
CA LEU A 259 12.02 0.29 14.09
C LEU A 259 13.35 -0.46 14.04
N ALA A 260 14.16 -0.27 13.00
CA ALA A 260 15.47 -0.91 12.89
C ALA A 260 16.39 -0.56 14.05
N MET A 261 16.38 0.70 14.50
CA MET A 261 17.14 1.16 15.68
C MET A 261 16.65 0.52 16.97
N VAL A 262 15.32 0.44 17.16
CA VAL A 262 14.74 -0.24 18.34
C VAL A 262 15.10 -1.72 18.37
N LEU A 263 15.00 -2.39 17.21
CA LEU A 263 15.37 -3.79 17.08
C LEU A 263 16.86 -4.01 17.37
N LEU A 264 17.72 -3.14 16.85
CA LEU A 264 19.15 -3.21 17.11
C LEU A 264 19.46 -3.02 18.61
N TRP A 265 18.77 -2.09 19.27
CA TRP A 265 18.88 -1.92 20.73
C TRP A 265 18.44 -3.19 21.49
N ILE A 266 17.31 -3.80 21.11
CA ILE A 266 16.84 -5.05 21.70
C ILE A 266 17.87 -6.16 21.49
N ILE A 267 18.41 -6.30 20.28
CA ILE A 267 19.42 -7.31 19.95
C ILE A 267 20.71 -7.09 20.78
N ALA A 268 21.16 -5.84 20.90
CA ALA A 268 22.31 -5.51 21.76
C ALA A 268 22.06 -5.89 23.22
N LYS A 269 20.87 -5.58 23.76
CA LYS A 269 20.45 -5.95 25.11
C LYS A 269 20.48 -7.47 25.33
N ILE A 270 19.95 -8.23 24.38
CA ILE A 270 19.92 -9.70 24.48
C ILE A 270 21.35 -10.27 24.43
N ASN A 271 22.11 -9.87 23.41
CA ASN A 271 23.40 -10.49 23.15
C ASN A 271 24.49 -10.02 24.11
N ILE A 272 24.56 -8.76 24.45
CA ILE A 272 25.58 -8.18 25.30
C ILE A 272 25.12 -8.18 26.77
N GLY A 273 23.89 -7.67 27.03
CA GLY A 273 23.44 -7.49 28.41
C GLY A 273 23.07 -8.78 29.12
N TRP A 274 22.47 -9.76 28.42
CA TRP A 274 21.96 -11.00 29.04
C TRP A 274 22.83 -12.22 28.76
N MET A 275 23.33 -12.37 27.51
CA MET A 275 24.06 -13.59 27.11
C MET A 275 25.57 -13.44 27.26
N TYR A 276 26.10 -12.25 27.06
CA TYR A 276 27.53 -11.95 27.13
C TYR A 276 27.78 -11.03 28.31
N HIS A 277 28.13 -11.60 29.49
CA HIS A 277 28.47 -10.80 30.65
C HIS A 277 29.85 -10.14 30.41
N PRO A 278 29.92 -8.82 30.11
CA PRO A 278 31.17 -8.16 29.78
C PRO A 278 32.18 -8.07 30.93
N HIS A 279 31.78 -8.47 32.12
CA HIS A 279 32.61 -8.34 33.33
C HIS A 279 33.65 -9.47 33.53
N ALA A 280 33.68 -10.46 32.64
CA ALA A 280 34.52 -11.64 32.89
C ALA A 280 35.94 -11.58 32.29
N ASN A 281 36.18 -10.71 31.29
CA ASN A 281 37.44 -10.72 30.52
C ASN A 281 37.90 -9.30 30.14
N PHE A 282 38.34 -8.55 31.12
CA PHE A 282 39.13 -7.35 30.89
C PHE A 282 40.63 -7.68 31.04
N ASP A 283 41.45 -7.03 30.19
CA ASP A 283 42.88 -7.07 30.40
C ASP A 283 43.32 -6.27 31.63
N SER A 284 44.62 -6.28 31.95
CA SER A 284 45.18 -5.53 33.08
C SER A 284 45.01 -3.99 32.94
N ALA A 285 44.62 -3.50 31.78
CA ALA A 285 44.33 -2.09 31.50
C ALA A 285 42.81 -1.78 31.48
N GLY A 286 41.94 -2.78 31.78
CA GLY A 286 40.51 -2.61 31.78
C GLY A 286 39.88 -2.56 30.35
N ILE A 287 40.57 -3.04 29.35
CA ILE A 287 40.10 -3.11 27.97
C ILE A 287 39.36 -4.44 27.78
N PRO A 288 38.14 -4.44 27.19
CA PRO A 288 37.45 -5.67 26.87
C PRO A 288 38.31 -6.55 25.95
N LEU A 289 38.66 -7.77 26.41
CA LEU A 289 39.49 -8.68 25.64
C LEU A 289 38.79 -9.24 24.40
N GLN A 290 37.47 -9.15 24.33
CA GLN A 290 36.67 -9.66 23.20
C GLN A 290 35.54 -8.72 22.84
N LYS A 291 35.49 -8.36 21.56
CA LYS A 291 34.31 -7.71 20.99
C LYS A 291 33.12 -8.67 20.99
N TRP A 292 31.89 -8.17 21.19
CA TRP A 292 30.71 -9.01 21.31
C TRP A 292 30.36 -9.80 20.02
N LEU A 293 30.83 -9.39 18.84
CA LEU A 293 30.75 -10.16 17.60
C LEU A 293 32.09 -10.81 17.24
N HIS A 294 32.66 -11.57 18.19
CA HIS A 294 33.97 -12.19 18.04
C HIS A 294 33.91 -13.57 17.39
N SER A 295 32.89 -14.37 17.70
CA SER A 295 32.76 -15.75 17.23
C SER A 295 31.77 -15.88 16.09
N TRP A 296 31.94 -16.89 15.24
CA TRP A 296 30.97 -17.21 14.18
C TRP A 296 29.57 -17.49 14.70
N GLN A 297 29.45 -18.06 15.92
CA GLN A 297 28.17 -18.28 16.57
C GLN A 297 27.48 -16.97 16.94
N GLN A 298 28.20 -15.98 17.46
CA GLN A 298 27.66 -14.65 17.78
C GLN A 298 27.26 -13.90 16.51
N ILE A 299 28.07 -13.95 15.46
CA ILE A 299 27.77 -13.36 14.15
C ILE A 299 26.51 -14.02 13.57
N GLY A 300 26.45 -15.36 13.58
CA GLY A 300 25.29 -16.11 13.11
C GLY A 300 24.01 -15.79 13.89
N LEU A 301 24.11 -15.70 15.22
CA LEU A 301 22.99 -15.34 16.09
C LEU A 301 22.49 -13.91 15.79
N PHE A 302 23.39 -12.94 15.68
CA PHE A 302 23.06 -11.56 15.34
C PHE A 302 22.37 -11.46 13.98
N ALA A 303 22.92 -12.11 12.97
CA ALA A 303 22.34 -12.14 11.63
C ALA A 303 20.94 -12.80 11.64
N PHE A 304 20.79 -13.92 12.33
CA PHE A 304 19.50 -14.60 12.49
C PHE A 304 18.47 -13.71 13.21
N GLN A 305 18.85 -13.10 14.33
CA GLN A 305 17.95 -12.21 15.08
C GLN A 305 17.52 -11.00 14.24
N SER A 306 18.47 -10.35 13.55
CA SER A 306 18.19 -9.20 12.69
C SER A 306 17.25 -9.57 11.55
N PHE A 307 17.47 -10.72 10.93
CA PHE A 307 16.61 -11.27 9.90
C PHE A 307 15.21 -11.62 10.43
N PHE A 308 15.16 -12.36 11.54
CA PHE A 308 13.91 -12.80 12.16
C PHE A 308 13.03 -11.62 12.59
N PHE A 309 13.59 -10.67 13.31
CA PHE A 309 12.85 -9.47 13.71
C PHE A 309 12.48 -8.61 12.51
N GLY A 310 13.36 -8.47 11.53
CA GLY A 310 13.09 -7.76 10.30
C GLY A 310 11.93 -8.37 9.51
N PHE A 311 11.85 -9.71 9.46
CA PHE A 311 10.76 -10.42 8.81
C PHE A 311 9.40 -10.12 9.44
N PHE A 312 9.28 -10.27 10.74
CA PHE A 312 8.00 -10.11 11.44
C PHE A 312 7.66 -8.66 11.74
N ALA A 313 8.55 -7.92 12.37
CA ALA A 313 8.29 -6.56 12.80
C ALA A 313 8.30 -5.58 11.61
N GLY A 314 9.22 -5.77 10.64
CA GLY A 314 9.25 -4.98 9.42
C GLY A 314 8.00 -5.19 8.57
N GLY A 315 7.58 -6.44 8.38
CA GLY A 315 6.34 -6.74 7.66
C GLY A 315 5.08 -6.25 8.38
N LEU A 316 5.04 -6.34 9.72
CA LEU A 316 3.95 -5.77 10.51
C LEU A 316 3.86 -4.24 10.33
N LEU A 317 5.00 -3.54 10.36
CA LEU A 317 5.03 -2.09 10.15
C LEU A 317 4.56 -1.74 8.73
N PHE A 318 4.99 -2.49 7.70
CA PHE A 318 4.55 -2.30 6.34
C PHE A 318 3.02 -2.49 6.21
N GLY A 319 2.50 -3.57 6.77
CA GLY A 319 1.06 -3.83 6.80
C GLY A 319 0.25 -2.77 7.55
N LEU A 320 0.75 -2.30 8.70
CA LEU A 320 0.15 -1.18 9.44
C LEU A 320 0.13 0.11 8.61
N TYR A 321 1.22 0.40 7.90
CA TYR A 321 1.26 1.55 7.01
C TYR A 321 0.18 1.47 5.93
N LEU A 322 0.02 0.32 5.26
CA LEU A 322 -1.04 0.13 4.26
C LEU A 322 -2.44 0.36 4.86
N ILE A 323 -2.71 -0.18 6.05
CA ILE A 323 -3.98 0.00 6.75
C ILE A 323 -4.23 1.48 7.06
N VAL A 324 -3.26 2.15 7.67
CA VAL A 324 -3.42 3.53 8.17
C VAL A 324 -3.47 4.52 7.01
N SER A 325 -2.58 4.39 6.03
CA SER A 325 -2.58 5.26 4.85
C SER A 325 -3.85 5.10 4.01
N ASN A 326 -4.38 3.90 3.89
CA ASN A 326 -5.68 3.66 3.26
C ASN A 326 -6.83 4.27 4.09
N ALA A 327 -6.87 4.00 5.42
CA ALA A 327 -7.96 4.44 6.27
C ALA A 327 -8.06 5.96 6.41
N VAL A 328 -6.92 6.65 6.55
CA VAL A 328 -6.85 8.08 6.87
C VAL A 328 -6.65 8.92 5.62
N ALA A 329 -5.80 8.46 4.72
CA ALA A 329 -5.35 9.20 3.56
C ALA A 329 -5.99 8.76 2.24
N ARG A 330 -6.69 7.61 2.23
CA ARG A 330 -7.25 6.97 1.02
C ARG A 330 -6.16 6.70 -0.04
N MET A 331 -4.98 6.36 0.43
CA MET A 331 -3.84 5.97 -0.38
C MET A 331 -3.73 4.44 -0.43
N HIS A 332 -2.99 3.92 -1.39
CA HIS A 332 -2.71 2.50 -1.50
C HIS A 332 -3.97 1.61 -1.57
N THR A 333 -4.98 2.08 -2.31
CA THR A 333 -6.25 1.35 -2.49
C THR A 333 -6.06 -0.01 -3.14
N ASP A 334 -5.10 -0.12 -4.03
CA ASP A 334 -4.78 -1.36 -4.74
C ASP A 334 -3.86 -2.24 -3.90
N GLU A 335 -2.81 -1.67 -3.33
CA GLU A 335 -1.80 -2.39 -2.57
C GLU A 335 -2.36 -3.02 -1.28
N VAL A 336 -3.27 -2.34 -0.60
CA VAL A 336 -3.89 -2.84 0.64
C VAL A 336 -4.72 -4.11 0.41
N PHE A 337 -5.22 -4.32 -0.81
CA PHE A 337 -5.99 -5.50 -1.18
C PHE A 337 -5.17 -6.52 -1.97
N SER A 338 -4.30 -6.08 -2.91
CA SER A 338 -3.44 -6.99 -3.66
C SER A 338 -2.48 -7.76 -2.75
N ALA A 339 -2.02 -7.13 -1.67
CA ALA A 339 -1.19 -7.75 -0.65
C ALA A 339 -1.86 -8.92 0.11
N LEU A 340 -3.19 -9.04 0.05
CA LEU A 340 -3.93 -10.06 0.81
C LEU A 340 -3.97 -11.43 0.11
N HIS A 341 -3.73 -11.50 -1.19
CA HIS A 341 -3.89 -12.73 -2.00
C HIS A 341 -5.24 -13.41 -1.79
N ASN A 342 -6.32 -12.62 -1.64
CA ASN A 342 -7.64 -13.14 -1.32
C ASN A 342 -8.24 -13.93 -2.50
N PRO A 343 -8.53 -15.23 -2.38
CA PRO A 343 -9.10 -16.04 -3.46
C PRO A 343 -10.62 -15.89 -3.59
N HIS A 344 -11.28 -15.30 -2.59
CA HIS A 344 -12.73 -15.16 -2.56
C HIS A 344 -13.23 -13.93 -3.32
N PHE A 345 -14.54 -13.82 -3.47
CA PHE A 345 -15.25 -12.73 -4.13
C PHE A 345 -15.00 -12.64 -5.64
N LYS A 346 -14.59 -13.74 -6.25
CA LYS A 346 -14.55 -13.84 -7.71
C LYS A 346 -15.98 -13.80 -8.25
N ASN A 347 -16.16 -13.15 -9.40
CA ASN A 347 -17.47 -13.03 -10.02
C ASN A 347 -17.37 -13.06 -11.53
N PHE A 348 -18.47 -13.44 -12.17
CA PHE A 348 -18.70 -13.31 -13.60
C PHE A 348 -20.19 -13.06 -13.87
N LEU A 349 -20.50 -12.45 -15.01
CA LEU A 349 -21.86 -12.15 -15.40
C LEU A 349 -22.40 -13.24 -16.32
N ARG A 350 -23.63 -13.65 -16.08
CA ARG A 350 -24.45 -14.37 -17.05
C ARG A 350 -25.55 -13.45 -17.55
N ILE A 351 -25.61 -13.25 -18.88
CA ILE A 351 -26.61 -12.43 -19.51
C ILE A 351 -27.58 -13.34 -20.28
N HIS A 352 -28.87 -13.17 -20.00
CA HIS A 352 -29.95 -13.84 -20.73
C HIS A 352 -30.76 -12.77 -21.46
N ILE A 353 -30.86 -12.93 -22.78
CA ILE A 353 -31.62 -12.03 -23.64
C ILE A 353 -32.80 -12.80 -24.22
N SER A 354 -34.01 -12.33 -24.00
CA SER A 354 -35.23 -12.78 -24.66
C SER A 354 -35.82 -11.65 -25.50
N ALA A 355 -36.92 -11.91 -26.19
CA ALA A 355 -37.58 -10.90 -27.03
C ALA A 355 -37.96 -9.63 -26.26
N ASP A 356 -38.37 -9.80 -25.00
CA ASP A 356 -38.96 -8.71 -24.20
C ASP A 356 -38.12 -8.35 -22.96
N GLN A 357 -37.07 -9.12 -22.64
CA GLN A 357 -36.35 -8.98 -21.40
C GLN A 357 -34.86 -9.23 -21.55
N LEU A 358 -34.07 -8.35 -20.91
CA LEU A 358 -32.66 -8.53 -20.64
C LEU A 358 -32.46 -8.81 -19.14
N SER A 359 -31.90 -9.95 -18.79
CA SER A 359 -31.58 -10.30 -17.40
C SER A 359 -30.07 -10.48 -17.23
N VAL A 360 -29.54 -9.80 -16.23
CA VAL A 360 -28.11 -9.89 -15.88
C VAL A 360 -27.99 -10.52 -14.50
N TYR A 361 -27.27 -11.62 -14.41
CA TYR A 361 -27.05 -12.36 -13.17
C TYR A 361 -25.58 -12.22 -12.78
N ASP A 362 -25.34 -11.74 -11.57
CA ASP A 362 -24.02 -11.84 -10.93
C ASP A 362 -23.90 -13.24 -10.33
N LEU A 363 -22.89 -13.98 -10.77
CA LEU A 363 -22.61 -15.31 -10.29
C LEU A 363 -21.30 -15.26 -9.50
N PRO A 364 -21.36 -15.12 -8.16
CA PRO A 364 -20.18 -15.20 -7.33
C PRO A 364 -19.62 -16.61 -7.37
N SER A 365 -18.32 -16.75 -7.59
CA SER A 365 -17.62 -18.00 -7.30
C SER A 365 -17.40 -18.10 -5.79
N ASN A 366 -17.80 -19.18 -5.22
CA ASN A 366 -17.59 -19.51 -3.81
C ASN A 366 -16.10 -19.61 -3.45
#